data_d7bac927fc5cc015dffcd97f3c34b6eb
#
_entry.id   d7bac927fc5cc015dffcd97f3c34b6eb
#
_cell.length_a   1.000
_cell.length_b   1.000
_cell.length_c   1.000
_cell.angle_alpha   90.00
_cell.angle_beta   90.00
_cell.angle_gamma   90.00
#
_symmetry.space_group_name_H-M   'P 1'
#
loop_
_entity.id
_entity.type
_entity.pdbx_description
1 polymer ?
#
loop_
_entity_poly.entity_id
_entity_poly.type
_entity_poly.pdbx_seq_one_letter_code
_entity_poly.pdbx_strand_id
1 'polypeptide(L)'
;MAQVARTVAAALGLNVELTEAVALAHDLGHTPFGHTGEEALDALMKPYGGFDHNAQALRIVTDLERHYAEWDGLNLTWETLEGIAKHNGPVTGEIPWALAKYNTLHDLELHTHASAEAQAAALADDIAYNNHDLHDGLRAELFSTDELAELPILKDCFARVDAKYPDLNYYRRRHEALRRFFGVLVEDVITVSSRNLTEFN
;
A
#
# COMPACT_ATOMS: atom_id res chain seq x y z
N MET A 1 -1.00 -6.52 4.24
CA MET A 1 -0.55 -5.87 3.00
C MET A 1 0.36 -6.78 2.17
N ALA A 2 1.62 -7.13 2.52
CA ALA A 2 2.54 -7.93 1.69
C ALA A 2 1.97 -9.27 1.17
N GLN A 3 1.18 -10.00 1.96
CA GLN A 3 0.52 -11.24 1.50
C GLN A 3 -0.49 -10.98 0.37
N VAL A 4 -1.21 -9.85 0.40
CA VAL A 4 -2.13 -9.45 -0.68
C VAL A 4 -1.35 -9.09 -1.92
N ALA A 5 -0.29 -8.28 -1.79
CA ALA A 5 0.59 -7.89 -2.87
C ALA A 5 1.16 -9.13 -3.60
N ARG A 6 1.68 -10.12 -2.86
CA ARG A 6 2.13 -11.41 -3.41
C ARG A 6 1.02 -12.15 -4.17
N THR A 7 -0.20 -12.15 -3.62
CA THR A 7 -1.34 -12.83 -4.25
C THR A 7 -1.72 -12.16 -5.57
N VAL A 8 -1.80 -10.84 -5.59
CA VAL A 8 -2.08 -10.06 -6.81
C VAL A 8 -0.97 -10.26 -7.85
N ALA A 9 0.30 -10.12 -7.44
CA ALA A 9 1.45 -10.31 -8.33
C ALA A 9 1.46 -11.72 -8.96
N ALA A 10 1.26 -12.77 -8.15
CA ALA A 10 1.21 -14.13 -8.65
C ALA A 10 0.07 -14.36 -9.65
N ALA A 11 -1.11 -13.79 -9.39
CA ALA A 11 -2.27 -13.91 -10.28
C ALA A 11 -2.08 -13.17 -11.61
N LEU A 12 -1.33 -12.07 -11.61
CA LEU A 12 -1.05 -11.26 -12.80
C LEU A 12 0.24 -11.69 -13.55
N GLY A 13 0.98 -12.68 -13.03
CA GLY A 13 2.25 -13.12 -13.62
C GLY A 13 3.42 -12.15 -13.44
N LEU A 14 3.34 -11.27 -12.44
CA LEU A 14 4.38 -10.31 -12.06
C LEU A 14 5.46 -10.97 -11.18
N ASN A 15 6.56 -10.25 -10.97
CA ASN A 15 7.62 -10.69 -10.05
C ASN A 15 7.16 -10.57 -8.60
N VAL A 16 6.84 -11.72 -7.98
CA VAL A 16 6.26 -11.80 -6.64
C VAL A 16 7.24 -11.31 -5.57
N GLU A 17 8.53 -11.62 -5.71
CA GLU A 17 9.58 -11.25 -4.77
C GLU A 17 9.83 -9.74 -4.80
N LEU A 18 9.85 -9.14 -5.97
CA LEU A 18 9.98 -7.69 -6.13
C LEU A 18 8.76 -6.97 -5.53
N THR A 19 7.55 -7.45 -5.85
CA THR A 19 6.31 -6.90 -5.29
C THR A 19 6.30 -6.96 -3.76
N GLU A 20 6.75 -8.09 -3.18
CA GLU A 20 6.86 -8.23 -1.72
C GLU A 20 7.89 -7.27 -1.13
N ALA A 21 9.06 -7.13 -1.76
CA ALA A 21 10.11 -6.22 -1.30
C ALA A 21 9.61 -4.76 -1.25
N VAL A 22 8.94 -4.29 -2.30
CA VAL A 22 8.31 -2.96 -2.32
C VAL A 22 7.25 -2.86 -1.24
N ALA A 23 6.36 -3.85 -1.14
CA ALA A 23 5.30 -3.89 -0.14
C ALA A 23 5.80 -3.84 1.31
N LEU A 24 6.96 -4.40 1.60
CA LEU A 24 7.55 -4.38 2.94
C LEU A 24 8.30 -3.08 3.25
N ALA A 25 8.82 -2.41 2.21
CA ALA A 25 9.74 -1.30 2.40
C ALA A 25 9.11 0.10 2.17
N HIS A 26 7.98 0.19 1.45
CA HIS A 26 7.43 1.48 1.01
C HIS A 26 7.14 2.45 2.16
N ASP A 27 6.67 1.96 3.32
CA ASP A 27 6.26 2.75 4.47
C ASP A 27 7.32 2.88 5.58
N LEU A 28 8.56 2.43 5.36
CA LEU A 28 9.62 2.52 6.38
C LEU A 28 9.92 3.95 6.83
N GLY A 29 9.60 4.94 6.00
CA GLY A 29 9.79 6.35 6.31
C GLY A 29 8.61 7.03 7.03
N HIS A 30 7.54 6.32 7.33
CA HIS A 30 6.33 6.91 7.90
C HIS A 30 6.56 7.44 9.32
N THR A 31 5.94 8.60 9.61
CA THR A 31 5.97 9.23 10.93
C THR A 31 4.98 8.58 11.89
N PRO A 32 5.15 8.73 13.22
CA PRO A 32 4.08 8.49 14.18
C PRO A 32 2.84 9.31 13.80
N PHE A 33 1.65 8.73 13.95
CA PHE A 33 0.35 9.29 13.59
C PHE A 33 0.09 9.41 12.07
N GLY A 34 0.80 8.62 11.25
CA GLY A 34 0.56 8.53 9.81
C GLY A 34 0.67 9.89 9.10
N HIS A 35 -0.19 10.14 8.12
CA HIS A 35 -0.16 11.38 7.32
C HIS A 35 -0.37 12.66 8.13
N THR A 36 -1.17 12.63 9.21
CA THR A 36 -1.31 13.80 10.11
C THR A 36 0.01 14.16 10.78
N GLY A 37 0.79 13.14 11.20
CA GLY A 37 2.13 13.35 11.74
C GLY A 37 3.12 13.85 10.69
N GLU A 38 3.00 13.35 9.46
CA GLU A 38 3.80 13.80 8.32
C GLU A 38 3.54 15.27 7.98
N GLU A 39 2.28 15.68 7.86
CA GLU A 39 1.90 17.08 7.61
C GLU A 39 2.47 18.02 8.69
N ALA A 40 2.36 17.64 9.95
CA ALA A 40 2.90 18.41 11.06
C ALA A 40 4.44 18.51 11.00
N LEU A 41 5.12 17.40 10.68
CA LEU A 41 6.57 17.36 10.56
C LEU A 41 7.03 18.14 9.33
N ASP A 42 6.39 17.97 8.17
CA ASP A 42 6.71 18.72 6.96
C ASP A 42 6.60 20.23 7.18
N ALA A 43 5.52 20.68 7.84
CA ALA A 43 5.33 22.10 8.16
C ALA A 43 6.49 22.67 9.02
N LEU A 44 6.98 21.91 9.98
CA LEU A 44 8.11 22.29 10.85
C LEU A 44 9.44 22.22 10.09
N MET A 45 9.58 21.29 9.17
CA MET A 45 10.80 21.06 8.41
C MET A 45 10.91 21.93 7.14
N LYS A 46 9.88 22.68 6.76
CA LYS A 46 9.89 23.57 5.58
C LYS A 46 11.18 24.41 5.43
N PRO A 47 11.73 25.07 6.49
CA PRO A 47 12.97 25.82 6.38
C PRO A 47 14.21 24.96 6.07
N TYR A 48 14.10 23.63 6.21
CA TYR A 48 15.19 22.65 6.06
C TYR A 48 14.97 21.72 4.87
N GLY A 49 14.01 22.00 3.99
CA GLY A 49 13.72 21.19 2.81
C GLY A 49 12.51 20.28 2.93
N GLY A 50 11.69 20.47 3.98
CA GLY A 50 10.45 19.71 4.18
C GLY A 50 10.67 18.28 4.68
N PHE A 51 9.59 17.51 4.74
CA PHE A 51 9.58 16.10 5.05
C PHE A 51 8.59 15.37 4.15
N ASP A 52 8.98 14.19 3.68
CA ASP A 52 8.18 13.30 2.85
C ASP A 52 8.53 11.85 3.21
N HIS A 53 7.52 11.02 3.51
CA HIS A 53 7.75 9.66 4.00
C HIS A 53 8.39 8.74 2.93
N ASN A 54 8.08 8.91 1.65
CA ASN A 54 8.69 8.13 0.56
C ASN A 54 10.18 8.45 0.42
N ALA A 55 10.51 9.75 0.43
CA ALA A 55 11.90 10.21 0.43
C ALA A 55 12.66 9.71 1.66
N GLN A 56 12.01 9.67 2.82
CA GLN A 56 12.60 9.14 4.04
C GLN A 56 12.75 7.62 3.99
N ALA A 57 11.77 6.88 3.44
CA ALA A 57 11.90 5.43 3.22
C ALA A 57 13.10 5.12 2.33
N LEU A 58 13.22 5.83 1.20
CA LEU A 58 14.37 5.70 0.32
C LEU A 58 15.68 5.98 1.05
N ARG A 59 15.75 7.07 1.83
CA ARG A 59 16.93 7.41 2.62
C ARG A 59 17.30 6.35 3.66
N ILE A 60 16.31 5.75 4.31
CA ILE A 60 16.54 4.65 5.26
C ILE A 60 17.24 3.49 4.56
N VAL A 61 16.68 3.01 3.45
CA VAL A 61 17.21 1.80 2.78
C VAL A 61 18.48 2.03 1.96
N THR A 62 18.84 3.30 1.65
CA THR A 62 20.03 3.62 0.86
C THR A 62 21.18 4.22 1.65
N ASP A 63 20.93 4.85 2.81
CA ASP A 63 21.92 5.68 3.52
C ASP A 63 21.99 5.38 5.04
N LEU A 64 20.84 5.16 5.70
CA LEU A 64 20.78 5.08 7.15
C LEU A 64 20.98 3.66 7.70
N GLU A 65 20.54 2.63 7.00
CA GLU A 65 20.81 1.24 7.36
C GLU A 65 22.28 0.91 7.16
N ARG A 66 22.92 0.30 8.18
CA ARG A 66 24.36 0.03 8.20
C ARG A 66 24.65 -1.38 8.66
N HIS A 67 24.17 -2.34 7.90
CA HIS A 67 24.33 -3.76 8.20
C HIS A 67 25.52 -4.41 7.49
N TYR A 68 26.07 -3.77 6.45
CA TYR A 68 27.12 -4.32 5.60
C TYR A 68 28.41 -3.53 5.74
N ALA A 69 29.54 -4.23 5.70
CA ALA A 69 30.87 -3.60 5.86
C ALA A 69 31.30 -2.81 4.61
N GLU A 70 30.77 -3.16 3.44
CA GLU A 70 31.24 -2.68 2.14
C GLU A 70 30.44 -1.50 1.61
N TRP A 71 29.21 -1.29 2.11
CA TRP A 71 28.32 -0.21 1.65
C TRP A 71 27.36 0.24 2.73
N ASP A 72 26.88 1.46 2.59
CA ASP A 72 25.73 1.99 3.34
C ASP A 72 24.44 1.50 2.69
N GLY A 73 23.35 1.46 3.46
CA GLY A 73 22.05 0.98 3.03
C GLY A 73 21.96 -0.55 2.89
N LEU A 74 20.87 -1.00 2.29
CA LEU A 74 20.53 -2.42 2.09
C LEU A 74 20.96 -2.98 0.73
N ASN A 75 21.56 -2.16 -0.13
CA ASN A 75 21.97 -2.52 -1.49
C ASN A 75 20.82 -3.14 -2.32
N LEU A 76 19.65 -2.50 -2.28
CA LEU A 76 18.47 -2.93 -3.01
C LEU A 76 18.62 -2.69 -4.52
N THR A 77 17.90 -3.44 -5.34
CA THR A 77 17.90 -3.26 -6.80
C THR A 77 17.21 -1.95 -7.18
N TRP A 78 17.52 -1.46 -8.39
CA TRP A 78 16.90 -0.25 -8.95
C TRP A 78 15.37 -0.33 -8.94
N GLU A 79 14.80 -1.47 -9.34
CA GLU A 79 13.36 -1.70 -9.41
C GLU A 79 12.70 -1.61 -8.02
N THR A 80 13.37 -2.07 -6.98
CA THR A 80 12.85 -1.96 -5.61
C THR A 80 12.86 -0.51 -5.15
N LEU A 81 13.96 0.22 -5.41
CA LEU A 81 14.10 1.63 -5.03
C LEU A 81 13.14 2.53 -5.82
N GLU A 82 12.99 2.25 -7.11
CA GLU A 82 12.00 2.88 -7.99
C GLU A 82 10.59 2.69 -7.43
N GLY A 83 10.25 1.46 -7.06
CA GLY A 83 8.97 1.12 -6.46
C GLY A 83 8.71 1.86 -5.15
N ILE A 84 9.68 1.92 -4.24
CA ILE A 84 9.58 2.67 -2.98
C ILE A 84 9.32 4.16 -3.26
N ALA A 85 10.04 4.73 -4.23
CA ALA A 85 9.94 6.16 -4.55
C ALA A 85 8.64 6.55 -5.24
N LYS A 86 8.03 5.64 -6.01
CA LYS A 86 6.92 5.95 -6.93
C LYS A 86 5.65 5.11 -6.72
N HIS A 87 5.53 4.32 -5.65
CA HIS A 87 4.32 3.51 -5.44
C HIS A 87 3.03 4.35 -5.42
N ASN A 88 3.11 5.59 -4.98
CA ASN A 88 2.00 6.56 -5.01
C ASN A 88 1.83 7.29 -6.36
N GLY A 89 2.58 6.89 -7.38
CA GLY A 89 2.55 7.47 -8.72
C GLY A 89 3.79 8.28 -9.07
N PRO A 90 3.81 8.92 -10.26
CA PRO A 90 4.90 9.78 -10.69
C PRO A 90 5.16 10.93 -9.73
N VAL A 91 6.42 11.19 -9.41
CA VAL A 91 6.82 12.33 -8.61
C VAL A 91 6.85 13.57 -9.51
N THR A 92 5.91 14.49 -9.30
CA THR A 92 5.76 15.72 -10.08
C THR A 92 5.87 16.94 -9.17
N GLY A 93 6.38 18.06 -9.71
CA GLY A 93 6.54 19.29 -8.93
C GLY A 93 7.86 19.36 -8.17
N GLU A 94 7.83 19.84 -6.92
CA GLU A 94 9.01 19.95 -6.07
C GLU A 94 9.43 18.57 -5.56
N ILE A 95 10.65 18.14 -5.91
CA ILE A 95 11.17 16.83 -5.50
C ILE A 95 11.76 16.97 -4.09
N PRO A 96 11.33 16.14 -3.11
CA PRO A 96 11.89 16.13 -1.76
C PRO A 96 13.41 15.97 -1.77
N TRP A 97 14.10 16.69 -0.89
CA TRP A 97 15.57 16.77 -0.91
C TRP A 97 16.28 15.41 -0.92
N ALA A 98 15.85 14.48 -0.09
CA ALA A 98 16.50 13.17 0.00
C ALA A 98 16.33 12.35 -1.29
N LEU A 99 15.16 12.44 -1.91
CA LEU A 99 14.87 11.80 -3.19
C LEU A 99 15.67 12.45 -4.33
N ALA A 100 15.71 13.79 -4.38
CA ALA A 100 16.52 14.53 -5.35
C ALA A 100 18.01 14.18 -5.24
N LYS A 101 18.53 14.12 -4.01
CA LYS A 101 19.93 13.73 -3.74
C LYS A 101 20.23 12.34 -4.31
N TYR A 102 19.39 11.34 -4.02
CA TYR A 102 19.59 9.99 -4.51
C TYR A 102 19.47 9.90 -6.04
N ASN A 103 18.48 10.56 -6.62
CA ASN A 103 18.23 10.54 -8.07
C ASN A 103 19.39 11.12 -8.90
N THR A 104 20.28 11.93 -8.30
CA THR A 104 21.51 12.37 -8.99
C THR A 104 22.54 11.26 -9.15
N LEU A 105 22.50 10.23 -8.33
CA LEU A 105 23.41 9.07 -8.38
C LEU A 105 22.85 7.96 -9.27
N HIS A 106 21.55 7.71 -9.15
CA HIS A 106 20.81 6.69 -9.90
C HIS A 106 19.47 7.26 -10.28
N ASP A 107 19.26 7.57 -11.55
CA ASP A 107 18.00 8.09 -12.06
C ASP A 107 16.91 7.02 -11.90
N LEU A 108 15.91 7.30 -11.06
CA LEU A 108 14.74 6.46 -10.81
C LEU A 108 13.57 6.77 -11.76
N GLU A 109 13.81 7.58 -12.79
CA GLU A 109 12.79 7.99 -13.77
C GLU A 109 11.52 8.51 -13.08
N LEU A 110 11.71 9.42 -12.11
CA LEU A 110 10.68 9.89 -11.18
C LEU A 110 9.41 10.41 -11.85
N HIS A 111 9.51 10.90 -13.09
CA HIS A 111 8.42 11.47 -13.87
C HIS A 111 7.52 10.42 -14.53
N THR A 112 7.91 9.15 -14.52
CA THR A 112 7.14 8.03 -15.09
C THR A 112 6.32 7.32 -14.01
N HIS A 113 5.34 6.51 -14.44
CA HIS A 113 4.66 5.60 -13.53
C HIS A 113 5.63 4.51 -13.03
N ALA A 114 5.36 4.01 -11.84
CA ALA A 114 6.09 2.89 -11.26
C ALA A 114 5.86 1.59 -12.05
N SER A 115 6.74 0.61 -11.83
CA SER A 115 6.57 -0.76 -12.33
C SER A 115 5.21 -1.35 -11.94
N ALA A 116 4.74 -2.35 -12.69
CA ALA A 116 3.49 -3.05 -12.38
C ALA A 116 3.53 -3.70 -10.99
N GLU A 117 4.70 -4.15 -10.55
CA GLU A 117 4.96 -4.70 -9.22
C GLU A 117 4.72 -3.66 -8.12
N ALA A 118 5.22 -2.46 -8.30
CA ALA A 118 5.02 -1.38 -7.34
C ALA A 118 3.58 -0.90 -7.32
N GLN A 119 2.92 -0.82 -8.47
CA GLN A 119 1.48 -0.52 -8.55
C GLN A 119 0.63 -1.60 -7.88
N ALA A 120 0.97 -2.89 -8.04
CA ALA A 120 0.31 -3.98 -7.34
C ALA A 120 0.52 -3.91 -5.81
N ALA A 121 1.70 -3.48 -5.36
CA ALA A 121 1.98 -3.24 -3.95
C ALA A 121 1.11 -2.10 -3.39
N ALA A 122 1.01 -0.98 -4.10
CA ALA A 122 0.17 0.16 -3.71
C ALA A 122 -1.31 -0.21 -3.60
N LEU A 123 -1.87 -0.89 -4.61
CA LEU A 123 -3.26 -1.37 -4.56
C LEU A 123 -3.50 -2.38 -3.43
N ALA A 124 -2.51 -3.21 -3.11
CA ALA A 124 -2.60 -4.13 -1.99
C ALA A 124 -2.58 -3.41 -0.64
N ASP A 125 -1.90 -2.27 -0.55
CA ASP A 125 -1.94 -1.41 0.63
C ASP A 125 -3.31 -0.77 0.80
N ASP A 126 -3.88 -0.18 -0.24
CA ASP A 126 -5.23 0.37 -0.23
C ASP A 126 -6.28 -0.66 0.23
N ILE A 127 -6.21 -1.89 -0.27
CA ILE A 127 -7.10 -2.99 0.14
C ILE A 127 -6.93 -3.31 1.62
N ALA A 128 -5.69 -3.44 2.09
CA ALA A 128 -5.39 -3.75 3.48
C ALA A 128 -5.83 -2.64 4.42
N TYR A 129 -5.51 -1.39 4.07
CA TYR A 129 -5.88 -0.19 4.81
C TYR A 129 -7.39 -0.08 4.98
N ASN A 130 -8.15 -0.10 3.88
CA ASN A 130 -9.61 -0.03 3.93
C ASN A 130 -10.24 -1.13 4.80
N ASN A 131 -9.71 -2.35 4.74
CA ASN A 131 -10.22 -3.44 5.56
C ASN A 131 -9.90 -3.27 7.05
N HIS A 132 -8.70 -2.78 7.38
CA HIS A 132 -8.31 -2.48 8.76
C HIS A 132 -9.12 -1.32 9.34
N ASP A 133 -9.35 -0.27 8.58
CA ASP A 133 -10.17 0.88 9.00
C ASP A 133 -11.60 0.47 9.34
N LEU A 134 -12.21 -0.41 8.52
CA LEU A 134 -13.53 -0.95 8.84
C LEU A 134 -13.54 -1.76 10.15
N HIS A 135 -12.50 -2.57 10.38
CA HIS A 135 -12.37 -3.30 11.63
C HIS A 135 -12.18 -2.38 12.84
N ASP A 136 -11.33 -1.38 12.70
CA ASP A 136 -11.01 -0.45 13.79
C ASP A 136 -12.18 0.50 14.08
N GLY A 137 -12.86 0.99 13.04
CA GLY A 137 -14.07 1.80 13.20
C GLY A 137 -15.20 1.06 13.92
N LEU A 138 -15.44 -0.21 13.57
CA LEU A 138 -16.39 -1.08 14.28
C LEU A 138 -15.95 -1.37 15.72
N ARG A 139 -14.66 -1.53 15.98
CA ARG A 139 -14.12 -1.75 17.32
C ARG A 139 -14.22 -0.51 18.19
N ALA A 140 -14.01 0.66 17.59
CA ALA A 140 -14.13 1.96 18.24
C ALA A 140 -15.58 2.46 18.35
N GLU A 141 -16.55 1.67 17.85
CA GLU A 141 -17.99 2.01 17.87
C GLU A 141 -18.31 3.32 17.12
N LEU A 142 -17.52 3.67 16.10
CA LEU A 142 -17.75 4.84 15.26
C LEU A 142 -18.94 4.64 14.32
N PHE A 143 -19.24 3.41 13.97
CA PHE A 143 -20.39 2.97 13.18
C PHE A 143 -20.73 1.51 13.52
N SER A 144 -21.93 1.10 13.15
CA SER A 144 -22.47 -0.25 13.37
C SER A 144 -22.36 -1.14 12.14
N THR A 145 -22.52 -2.45 12.33
CA THR A 145 -22.66 -3.41 11.20
C THR A 145 -23.91 -3.17 10.36
N ASP A 146 -24.97 -2.60 10.96
CA ASP A 146 -26.20 -2.31 10.23
C ASP A 146 -26.02 -1.12 9.29
N GLU A 147 -25.30 -0.09 9.71
CA GLU A 147 -24.90 1.02 8.83
C GLU A 147 -23.98 0.54 7.69
N LEU A 148 -23.01 -0.35 7.98
CA LEU A 148 -22.18 -0.94 6.93
C LEU A 148 -22.97 -1.80 5.94
N ALA A 149 -24.02 -2.48 6.39
CA ALA A 149 -24.87 -3.30 5.53
C ALA A 149 -25.74 -2.47 4.56
N GLU A 150 -25.78 -1.15 4.69
CA GLU A 150 -26.38 -0.26 3.71
C GLU A 150 -25.46 0.07 2.53
N LEU A 151 -24.14 -0.11 2.68
CA LEU A 151 -23.16 0.11 1.61
C LEU A 151 -23.22 -1.02 0.58
N PRO A 152 -23.26 -0.73 -0.73
CA PRO A 152 -23.59 -1.71 -1.78
C PRO A 152 -22.81 -3.03 -1.69
N ILE A 153 -21.48 -2.98 -1.68
CA ILE A 153 -20.61 -4.19 -1.65
C ILE A 153 -20.76 -4.93 -0.31
N LEU A 154 -20.77 -4.21 0.80
CA LEU A 154 -20.89 -4.79 2.14
C LEU A 154 -22.26 -5.41 2.35
N LYS A 155 -23.33 -4.78 1.85
CA LYS A 155 -24.69 -5.32 1.85
C LYS A 155 -24.75 -6.72 1.26
N ASP A 156 -24.16 -6.92 0.10
CA ASP A 156 -24.11 -8.22 -0.55
C ASP A 156 -23.27 -9.23 0.25
N CYS A 157 -22.18 -8.77 0.87
CA CYS A 157 -21.36 -9.62 1.73
C CYS A 157 -22.12 -10.10 2.96
N PHE A 158 -22.83 -9.21 3.66
CA PHE A 158 -23.68 -9.56 4.81
C PHE A 158 -24.82 -10.48 4.39
N ALA A 159 -25.54 -10.18 3.30
CA ALA A 159 -26.62 -11.01 2.81
C ALA A 159 -26.17 -12.45 2.48
N ARG A 160 -25.01 -12.62 1.85
CA ARG A 160 -24.41 -13.95 1.59
C ARG A 160 -24.04 -14.70 2.86
N VAL A 161 -23.59 -13.98 3.90
CA VAL A 161 -23.28 -14.59 5.21
C VAL A 161 -24.57 -15.06 5.87
N ASP A 162 -25.58 -14.23 5.95
CA ASP A 162 -26.85 -14.51 6.61
C ASP A 162 -27.58 -15.68 5.92
N ALA A 163 -27.56 -15.71 4.58
CA ALA A 163 -28.13 -16.83 3.82
C ALA A 163 -27.42 -18.17 4.07
N LYS A 164 -26.10 -18.14 4.26
CA LYS A 164 -25.30 -19.36 4.45
C LYS A 164 -25.25 -19.80 5.90
N TYR A 165 -25.29 -18.87 6.84
CA TYR A 165 -25.11 -19.10 8.27
C TYR A 165 -26.12 -18.28 9.10
N PRO A 166 -27.41 -18.67 9.14
CA PRO A 166 -28.47 -17.87 9.75
C PRO A 166 -28.33 -17.68 11.28
N ASP A 167 -27.61 -18.59 11.94
CA ASP A 167 -27.50 -18.61 13.41
C ASP A 167 -26.14 -18.10 13.95
N LEU A 168 -25.39 -17.33 13.13
CA LEU A 168 -24.13 -16.76 13.59
C LEU A 168 -24.36 -15.69 14.66
N ASN A 169 -23.53 -15.74 15.71
CA ASN A 169 -23.45 -14.61 16.62
C ASN A 169 -22.86 -13.37 15.91
N TYR A 170 -23.10 -12.19 16.48
CA TYR A 170 -22.67 -10.90 15.95
C TYR A 170 -21.18 -10.88 15.56
N TYR A 171 -20.29 -11.38 16.42
CA TYR A 171 -18.85 -11.34 16.20
C TYR A 171 -18.42 -12.16 14.97
N ARG A 172 -18.90 -13.38 14.85
CA ARG A 172 -18.60 -14.26 13.71
C ARG A 172 -19.23 -13.73 12.41
N ARG A 173 -20.48 -13.24 12.48
CA ARG A 173 -21.18 -12.64 11.33
C ARG A 173 -20.36 -11.49 10.75
N ARG A 174 -19.91 -10.56 11.60
CA ARG A 174 -19.07 -9.43 11.22
C ARG A 174 -17.77 -9.89 10.53
N HIS A 175 -17.02 -10.80 11.16
CA HIS A 175 -15.76 -11.28 10.60
C HIS A 175 -15.96 -12.01 9.26
N GLU A 176 -17.00 -12.80 9.12
CA GLU A 176 -17.32 -13.49 7.87
C GLU A 176 -17.70 -12.51 6.73
N ALA A 177 -18.44 -11.45 7.05
CA ALA A 177 -18.79 -10.43 6.05
C ALA A 177 -17.56 -9.63 5.61
N LEU A 178 -16.74 -9.14 6.54
CA LEU A 178 -15.53 -8.38 6.22
C LEU A 178 -14.49 -9.22 5.48
N ARG A 179 -14.35 -10.51 5.81
CA ARG A 179 -13.50 -11.43 5.05
C ARG A 179 -13.95 -11.60 3.60
N ARG A 180 -15.25 -11.62 3.34
CA ARG A 180 -15.81 -11.66 1.98
C ARG A 180 -15.60 -10.35 1.25
N PHE A 181 -15.81 -9.23 1.94
CA PHE A 181 -15.53 -7.91 1.39
C PHE A 181 -14.08 -7.79 0.92
N PHE A 182 -13.14 -8.18 1.76
CA PHE A 182 -11.72 -8.24 1.41
C PHE A 182 -11.45 -9.10 0.15
N GLY A 183 -12.07 -10.29 0.08
CA GLY A 183 -11.97 -11.16 -1.10
C GLY A 183 -12.51 -10.51 -2.37
N VAL A 184 -13.62 -9.80 -2.29
CA VAL A 184 -14.21 -9.06 -3.44
C VAL A 184 -13.25 -8.00 -3.96
N LEU A 185 -12.61 -7.22 -3.09
CA LEU A 185 -11.65 -6.21 -3.51
C LEU A 185 -10.42 -6.82 -4.22
N VAL A 186 -9.88 -7.90 -3.68
CA VAL A 186 -8.74 -8.61 -4.31
C VAL A 186 -9.12 -9.20 -5.67
N GLU A 187 -10.29 -9.85 -5.77
CA GLU A 187 -10.79 -10.42 -7.02
C GLU A 187 -11.04 -9.36 -8.09
N ASP A 188 -11.58 -8.21 -7.69
CA ASP A 188 -11.84 -7.09 -8.60
C ASP A 188 -10.53 -6.55 -9.20
N VAL A 189 -9.55 -6.25 -8.35
CA VAL A 189 -8.23 -5.78 -8.81
C VAL A 189 -7.59 -6.78 -9.76
N ILE A 190 -7.57 -8.06 -9.44
CA ILE A 190 -6.98 -9.09 -10.31
C ILE A 190 -7.74 -9.17 -11.63
N THR A 191 -9.06 -9.17 -11.61
CA THR A 191 -9.90 -9.32 -12.81
C THR A 191 -9.74 -8.13 -13.75
N VAL A 192 -9.84 -6.91 -13.21
CA VAL A 192 -9.73 -5.68 -14.02
C VAL A 192 -8.31 -5.51 -14.56
N SER A 193 -7.29 -5.71 -13.72
CA SER A 193 -5.89 -5.60 -14.15
C SER A 193 -5.54 -6.64 -15.20
N SER A 194 -5.95 -7.89 -15.05
CA SER A 194 -5.72 -8.95 -16.03
C SER A 194 -6.34 -8.64 -17.39
N ARG A 195 -7.58 -8.11 -17.40
CA ARG A 195 -8.25 -7.67 -18.62
C ARG A 195 -7.46 -6.52 -19.28
N ASN A 196 -7.11 -5.49 -18.52
CA ASN A 196 -6.39 -4.33 -19.04
C ASN A 196 -5.02 -4.75 -19.62
N LEU A 197 -4.26 -5.59 -18.93
CA LEU A 197 -2.99 -6.12 -19.42
C LEU A 197 -3.15 -6.92 -20.73
N THR A 198 -4.27 -7.62 -20.90
CA THR A 198 -4.55 -8.38 -22.14
C THR A 198 -4.91 -7.45 -23.30
N GLU A 199 -5.60 -6.34 -23.04
CA GLU A 199 -6.00 -5.35 -24.05
C GLU A 199 -4.82 -4.52 -24.58
N PHE A 200 -3.74 -4.37 -23.79
CA PHE A 200 -2.55 -3.59 -24.15
C PHE A 200 -1.40 -4.44 -24.76
N ASN A 201 -1.52 -5.76 -24.81
CA ASN A 201 -0.59 -6.68 -25.47
C ASN A 201 -1.11 -7.12 -26.85
#